data_f32008f9d0942b9498a028d292ae47fc
#
_entry.id   f32008f9d0942b9498a028d292ae47fc
#
_cell.length_a   1.000
_cell.length_b   1.000
_cell.length_c   1.000
_cell.angle_alpha   90.00
_cell.angle_beta   90.00
_cell.angle_gamma   90.00
#
_symmetry.space_group_name_H-M   'P 1'
#
loop_
_entity.id
_entity.type
_entity.pdbx_description
1 polymer ?
#
loop_
_entity_poly.entity_id
_entity_poly.type
_entity_poly.pdbx_seq_one_letter_code
_entity_poly.pdbx_strand_id
1 'polypeptide(L)'
;LIRSNANVTYIALTNLSEENLIYTPERISKLNVIKIMDIIYYKKKEYPKSLDFLLSSKNISLIKIGLKIRAFYNHRADTDQILQLLYHPSESVQTEVLKTINKLLLVEAEDKLLEIITSHSKKFQINCYRCLANIGTIKTTNFISDTIHVIKDVDIQLSAIYCIEQLNPIQAEQLASTNFELQKMLKHVKTVWK
;
A
#
# COMPACT_ATOMS: atom_id res chain seq x y z
N LEU A 1 -16.10 32.04 -4.32
CA LEU A 1 -15.19 31.98 -3.16
C LEU A 1 -14.43 30.65 -3.08
N ILE A 2 -15.09 29.47 -3.30
CA ILE A 2 -14.43 28.17 -3.26
C ILE A 2 -13.45 28.00 -4.44
N ARG A 3 -13.76 28.50 -5.63
CA ARG A 3 -12.86 28.41 -6.81
C ARG A 3 -11.60 29.28 -6.71
N SER A 4 -11.65 30.43 -6.05
CA SER A 4 -10.48 31.28 -5.85
C SER A 4 -9.49 30.64 -4.85
N ASN A 5 -10.00 30.04 -3.78
CA ASN A 5 -9.16 29.32 -2.81
C ASN A 5 -8.52 28.06 -3.39
N ALA A 6 -9.21 27.35 -4.31
CA ALA A 6 -8.66 26.20 -5.02
C ALA A 6 -7.48 26.60 -5.91
N ASN A 7 -7.55 27.74 -6.60
CA ASN A 7 -6.44 28.23 -7.43
C ASN A 7 -5.19 28.60 -6.60
N VAL A 8 -5.38 29.27 -5.46
CA VAL A 8 -4.28 29.60 -4.55
C VAL A 8 -3.62 28.34 -3.99
N THR A 9 -4.42 27.35 -3.60
CA THR A 9 -3.92 26.05 -3.08
C THR A 9 -3.18 25.29 -4.16
N TYR A 10 -3.67 25.28 -5.41
CA TYR A 10 -2.99 24.64 -6.53
C TYR A 10 -1.64 25.30 -6.84
N ILE A 11 -1.60 26.64 -6.94
CA ILE A 11 -0.36 27.40 -7.16
C ILE A 11 0.63 27.12 -6.00
N ALA A 12 0.16 27.12 -4.75
CA ALA A 12 0.98 26.76 -3.60
C ALA A 12 1.54 25.34 -3.70
N LEU A 13 0.74 24.34 -4.11
CA LEU A 13 1.18 22.96 -4.27
C LEU A 13 2.15 22.75 -5.45
N THR A 14 1.97 23.46 -6.56
CA THR A 14 2.86 23.35 -7.74
C THR A 14 4.16 24.12 -7.59
N ASN A 15 4.19 25.14 -6.72
CA ASN A 15 5.37 25.95 -6.40
C ASN A 15 6.03 25.53 -5.07
N LEU A 16 5.55 24.45 -4.45
CA LEU A 16 6.15 23.93 -3.22
C LEU A 16 7.55 23.40 -3.53
N SER A 17 8.55 24.12 -3.05
CA SER A 17 9.89 23.59 -2.81
C SER A 17 9.95 23.09 -1.35
N GLU A 18 10.95 22.28 -1.03
CA GLU A 18 11.17 21.79 0.34
C GLU A 18 11.26 22.94 1.34
N GLU A 19 11.83 24.09 0.93
CA GLU A 19 11.95 25.32 1.73
C GLU A 19 10.59 25.96 2.03
N ASN A 20 9.65 25.95 1.07
CA ASN A 20 8.32 26.52 1.26
C ASN A 20 7.40 25.67 2.14
N LEU A 21 7.68 24.36 2.28
CA LEU A 21 6.94 23.45 3.16
C LEU A 21 7.22 23.67 4.64
N ILE A 22 8.41 24.20 4.99
CA ILE A 22 8.77 24.53 6.38
C ILE A 22 7.80 25.56 6.95
N TYR A 23 7.23 26.42 6.12
CA TYR A 23 6.31 27.49 6.56
C TYR A 23 4.82 27.13 6.54
N THR A 24 4.41 25.98 5.94
CA THR A 24 2.99 25.63 5.79
C THR A 24 2.59 24.18 6.09
N PRO A 25 3.36 23.39 6.87
CA PRO A 25 3.06 21.96 7.07
C PRO A 25 1.69 21.71 7.71
N GLU A 26 1.23 22.59 8.61
CA GLU A 26 -0.10 22.45 9.25
C GLU A 26 -1.26 22.74 8.30
N ARG A 27 -1.11 23.64 7.35
CA ARG A 27 -2.17 23.95 6.36
C ARG A 27 -2.35 22.81 5.37
N ILE A 28 -1.26 22.18 4.93
CA ILE A 28 -1.33 21.06 3.99
C ILE A 28 -1.84 19.79 4.69
N SER A 29 -1.47 19.55 5.95
CA SER A 29 -1.99 18.41 6.71
C SER A 29 -3.49 18.48 6.99
N LYS A 30 -4.06 19.68 7.05
CA LYS A 30 -5.51 19.93 7.25
C LYS A 30 -6.31 19.92 5.94
N LEU A 31 -5.66 20.03 4.78
CA LEU A 31 -6.34 19.92 3.50
C LEU A 31 -6.77 18.47 3.27
N ASN A 32 -8.08 18.30 2.97
CA ASN A 32 -8.59 17.01 2.58
C ASN A 32 -7.84 16.54 1.31
N VAL A 33 -7.14 15.41 1.39
CA VAL A 33 -6.36 14.85 0.27
C VAL A 33 -7.20 14.73 -1.00
N ILE A 34 -8.50 14.41 -0.88
CA ILE A 34 -9.43 14.36 -2.01
C ILE A 34 -9.52 15.73 -2.71
N LYS A 35 -9.64 16.83 -1.95
CA LYS A 35 -9.70 18.18 -2.53
C LYS A 35 -8.39 18.56 -3.22
N ILE A 36 -7.25 18.15 -2.67
CA ILE A 36 -5.94 18.35 -3.31
C ILE A 36 -5.88 17.58 -4.63
N MET A 37 -6.31 16.32 -4.62
CA MET A 37 -6.34 15.47 -5.81
C MET A 37 -7.31 16.01 -6.87
N ASP A 38 -8.50 16.45 -6.48
CA ASP A 38 -9.44 17.08 -7.40
C ASP A 38 -8.86 18.34 -8.06
N ILE A 39 -8.20 19.20 -7.26
CA ILE A 39 -7.57 20.41 -7.77
C ILE A 39 -6.47 20.08 -8.78
N ILE A 40 -5.63 19.09 -8.47
CA ILE A 40 -4.54 18.67 -9.35
C ILE A 40 -5.11 18.00 -10.61
N TYR A 41 -6.12 17.14 -10.47
CA TYR A 41 -6.76 16.45 -11.59
C TYR A 41 -7.43 17.43 -12.57
N TYR A 42 -8.18 18.42 -12.07
CA TYR A 42 -8.84 19.40 -12.93
C TYR A 42 -7.86 20.34 -13.65
N LYS A 43 -6.69 20.58 -13.07
CA LYS A 43 -5.70 21.51 -13.62
C LYS A 43 -4.61 20.82 -14.47
N LYS A 44 -4.21 19.60 -14.12
CA LYS A 44 -3.23 18.82 -14.89
C LYS A 44 -3.71 17.39 -14.98
N LYS A 45 -3.88 16.88 -16.19
CA LYS A 45 -4.18 15.47 -16.46
C LYS A 45 -2.96 14.56 -16.22
N GLU A 46 -1.77 15.13 -16.03
CA GLU A 46 -0.51 14.42 -15.86
C GLU A 46 0.02 14.55 -14.44
N TYR A 47 0.75 13.54 -14.00
CA TYR A 47 1.42 13.55 -12.70
C TYR A 47 2.40 14.72 -12.58
N PRO A 48 2.26 15.61 -11.58
CA PRO A 48 3.18 16.73 -11.41
C PRO A 48 4.47 16.28 -10.70
N LYS A 49 5.56 16.10 -11.48
CA LYS A 49 6.89 15.71 -10.97
C LYS A 49 7.40 16.62 -9.83
N SER A 50 6.95 17.87 -9.79
CA SER A 50 7.24 18.80 -8.68
C SER A 50 6.77 18.32 -7.31
N LEU A 51 5.99 17.24 -7.22
CA LEU A 51 5.51 16.66 -5.98
C LEU A 51 6.29 15.43 -5.52
N ASP A 52 7.33 15.01 -6.26
CA ASP A 52 8.15 13.84 -5.88
C ASP A 52 8.84 14.01 -4.53
N PHE A 53 9.25 15.24 -4.17
CA PHE A 53 9.85 15.55 -2.87
C PHE A 53 8.96 15.18 -1.67
N LEU A 54 7.63 15.04 -1.86
CA LEU A 54 6.72 14.65 -0.77
C LEU A 54 7.10 13.28 -0.17
N LEU A 55 7.64 12.37 -0.98
CA LEU A 55 8.05 11.05 -0.51
C LEU A 55 9.31 11.08 0.34
N SER A 56 10.17 12.10 0.15
CA SER A 56 11.41 12.31 0.92
C SER A 56 11.21 13.21 2.14
N SER A 57 10.00 13.69 2.38
CA SER A 57 9.69 14.58 3.49
C SER A 57 9.88 13.91 4.86
N LYS A 58 10.31 14.66 5.86
CA LYS A 58 10.30 14.22 7.27
C LYS A 58 8.87 14.21 7.87
N ASN A 59 7.91 14.86 7.22
CA ASN A 59 6.53 14.93 7.69
C ASN A 59 5.71 13.75 7.18
N ILE A 60 5.26 12.89 8.09
CA ILE A 60 4.45 11.70 7.81
C ILE A 60 3.21 12.01 6.96
N SER A 61 2.53 13.13 7.22
CA SER A 61 1.34 13.52 6.47
C SER A 61 1.66 13.83 5.00
N LEU A 62 2.81 14.45 4.75
CA LEU A 62 3.26 14.78 3.40
C LEU A 62 3.67 13.52 2.62
N ILE A 63 4.40 12.60 3.26
CA ILE A 63 4.72 11.29 2.65
C ILE A 63 3.44 10.58 2.21
N LYS A 64 2.44 10.50 3.10
CA LYS A 64 1.16 9.84 2.81
C LYS A 64 0.38 10.54 1.68
N ILE A 65 0.45 11.85 1.60
CA ILE A 65 -0.14 12.62 0.48
C ILE A 65 0.59 12.28 -0.83
N GLY A 66 1.91 12.26 -0.84
CA GLY A 66 2.71 11.88 -2.00
C GLY A 66 2.37 10.49 -2.53
N LEU A 67 2.27 9.49 -1.63
CA LEU A 67 1.87 8.13 -1.96
C LEU A 67 0.47 8.08 -2.61
N LYS A 68 -0.51 8.78 -2.03
CA LYS A 68 -1.88 8.83 -2.57
C LYS A 68 -1.95 9.50 -3.94
N ILE A 69 -1.19 10.58 -4.13
CA ILE A 69 -1.11 11.27 -5.44
C ILE A 69 -0.52 10.32 -6.48
N ARG A 70 0.58 9.61 -6.19
CA ARG A 70 1.16 8.63 -7.10
C ARG A 70 0.16 7.52 -7.46
N ALA A 71 -0.53 6.97 -6.46
CA ALA A 71 -1.56 5.96 -6.67
C ALA A 71 -2.73 6.47 -7.52
N PHE A 72 -3.16 7.72 -7.30
CA PHE A 72 -4.24 8.35 -8.07
C PHE A 72 -3.89 8.52 -9.55
N TYR A 73 -2.68 8.97 -9.85
CA TYR A 73 -2.22 9.15 -11.24
C TYR A 73 -1.70 7.87 -11.90
N ASN A 74 -1.74 6.73 -11.19
CA ASN A 74 -1.12 5.49 -11.65
C ASN A 74 0.36 5.69 -12.06
N HIS A 75 1.08 6.54 -11.32
CA HIS A 75 2.45 6.93 -11.64
C HIS A 75 3.45 5.92 -11.05
N ARG A 76 4.08 5.13 -11.92
CA ARG A 76 4.99 4.03 -11.55
C ARG A 76 6.48 4.38 -11.67
N ALA A 77 6.84 5.63 -12.02
CA ALA A 77 8.25 6.02 -12.03
C ALA A 77 8.83 6.02 -10.62
N ASP A 78 10.13 5.75 -10.50
CA ASP A 78 10.90 5.76 -9.24
C ASP A 78 10.26 4.90 -8.14
N THR A 79 9.84 3.68 -8.48
CA THR A 79 9.23 2.72 -7.53
C THR A 79 10.13 2.39 -6.36
N ASP A 80 11.44 2.43 -6.53
CA ASP A 80 12.40 2.20 -5.43
C ASP A 80 12.19 3.14 -4.25
N GLN A 81 11.83 4.40 -4.49
CA GLN A 81 11.53 5.35 -3.43
C GLN A 81 10.27 4.94 -2.64
N ILE A 82 9.25 4.40 -3.33
CA ILE A 82 8.05 3.86 -2.67
C ILE A 82 8.43 2.63 -1.84
N LEU A 83 9.24 1.72 -2.41
CA LEU A 83 9.63 0.48 -1.75
C LEU A 83 10.53 0.70 -0.53
N GLN A 84 11.37 1.74 -0.53
CA GLN A 84 12.16 2.13 0.65
C GLN A 84 11.29 2.55 1.82
N LEU A 85 10.12 3.13 1.58
CA LEU A 85 9.18 3.52 2.62
C LEU A 85 8.49 2.33 3.33
N LEU A 86 8.66 1.10 2.85
CA LEU A 86 8.27 -0.11 3.59
C LEU A 86 9.02 -0.23 4.92
N TYR A 87 10.24 0.28 4.99
CA TYR A 87 11.09 0.28 6.20
C TYR A 87 10.92 1.55 7.05
N HIS A 88 9.96 2.42 6.73
CA HIS A 88 9.70 3.64 7.48
C HIS A 88 9.24 3.30 8.91
N PRO A 89 9.75 4.01 9.97
CA PRO A 89 9.41 3.69 11.37
C PRO A 89 7.92 3.89 11.72
N SER A 90 7.18 4.66 10.93
CA SER A 90 5.73 4.85 11.13
C SER A 90 4.92 3.80 10.42
N GLU A 91 4.20 2.94 11.18
CA GLU A 91 3.26 1.95 10.63
C GLU A 91 2.18 2.58 9.73
N SER A 92 1.78 3.84 10.00
CA SER A 92 0.81 4.53 9.17
C SER A 92 1.34 4.86 7.76
N VAL A 93 2.64 5.09 7.63
CA VAL A 93 3.32 5.25 6.32
C VAL A 93 3.40 3.88 5.64
N GLN A 94 3.89 2.85 6.32
CA GLN A 94 3.97 1.48 5.79
C GLN A 94 2.61 1.01 5.26
N THR A 95 1.52 1.26 6.02
CA THR A 95 0.15 0.93 5.58
C THR A 95 -0.24 1.67 4.28
N GLU A 96 0.13 2.94 4.14
CA GLU A 96 -0.15 3.71 2.91
C GLU A 96 0.71 3.24 1.75
N VAL A 97 1.96 2.82 2.01
CA VAL A 97 2.84 2.18 1.00
C VAL A 97 2.18 0.90 0.46
N LEU A 98 1.71 0.00 1.32
CA LEU A 98 1.03 -1.23 0.89
C LEU A 98 -0.19 -0.94 0.00
N LYS A 99 -1.01 0.08 0.35
CA LYS A 99 -2.13 0.52 -0.48
C LYS A 99 -1.66 1.04 -1.84
N THR A 100 -0.56 1.78 -1.87
CA THR A 100 0.02 2.33 -3.09
C THR A 100 0.57 1.22 -3.98
N ILE A 101 1.34 0.27 -3.42
CA ILE A 101 1.84 -0.92 -4.12
C ILE A 101 0.68 -1.69 -4.75
N ASN A 102 -0.37 -1.95 -3.95
CA ASN A 102 -1.55 -2.67 -4.42
C ASN A 102 -2.29 -1.92 -5.55
N LYS A 103 -2.48 -0.61 -5.40
CA LYS A 103 -3.15 0.22 -6.41
C LYS A 103 -2.36 0.32 -7.71
N LEU A 104 -1.04 0.40 -7.62
CA LEU A 104 -0.13 0.48 -8.76
C LEU A 104 0.24 -0.90 -9.32
N LEU A 105 -0.11 -2.01 -8.64
CA LEU A 105 0.29 -3.37 -8.98
C LEU A 105 1.81 -3.49 -9.18
N LEU A 106 2.59 -3.05 -8.16
CA LEU A 106 4.05 -3.08 -8.20
C LEU A 106 4.56 -4.48 -7.88
N VAL A 107 4.67 -5.33 -8.88
CA VAL A 107 5.12 -6.72 -8.75
C VAL A 107 6.56 -6.83 -8.21
N GLU A 108 7.38 -5.83 -8.46
CA GLU A 108 8.74 -5.71 -7.92
C GLU A 108 8.81 -5.58 -6.39
N ALA A 109 7.68 -5.34 -5.73
CA ALA A 109 7.58 -5.30 -4.28
C ALA A 109 7.58 -6.69 -3.63
N GLU A 110 7.29 -7.76 -4.37
CA GLU A 110 7.06 -9.11 -3.82
C GLU A 110 8.20 -9.56 -2.91
N ASP A 111 9.44 -9.55 -3.39
CA ASP A 111 10.59 -10.03 -2.62
C ASP A 111 10.77 -9.26 -1.30
N LYS A 112 10.63 -7.93 -1.33
CA LYS A 112 10.74 -7.08 -0.14
C LYS A 112 9.59 -7.34 0.86
N LEU A 113 8.37 -7.57 0.37
CA LEU A 113 7.24 -7.89 1.22
C LEU A 113 7.41 -9.24 1.91
N LEU A 114 7.91 -10.26 1.20
CA LEU A 114 8.18 -11.57 1.78
C LEU A 114 9.30 -11.53 2.83
N GLU A 115 10.31 -10.67 2.63
CA GLU A 115 11.40 -10.47 3.59
C GLU A 115 10.90 -9.91 4.92
N ILE A 116 10.03 -8.89 4.87
CA ILE A 116 9.64 -8.11 6.06
C ILE A 116 8.36 -8.60 6.74
N ILE A 117 7.55 -9.43 6.09
CA ILE A 117 6.19 -9.77 6.56
C ILE A 117 6.17 -10.34 7.97
N THR A 118 7.13 -11.21 8.33
CA THR A 118 7.17 -11.90 9.62
C THR A 118 7.67 -11.03 10.76
N SER A 119 8.36 -9.92 10.49
CA SER A 119 9.00 -9.05 11.48
C SER A 119 8.12 -7.88 11.94
N HIS A 120 6.90 -7.73 11.39
CA HIS A 120 6.04 -6.57 11.61
C HIS A 120 4.79 -6.91 12.42
N SER A 121 4.02 -5.86 12.77
CA SER A 121 2.77 -5.99 13.52
C SER A 121 1.76 -6.89 12.79
N LYS A 122 0.85 -7.50 13.57
CA LYS A 122 -0.28 -8.30 13.04
C LYS A 122 -1.01 -7.57 11.90
N LYS A 123 -1.33 -6.30 12.10
CA LYS A 123 -2.05 -5.48 11.13
C LYS A 123 -1.27 -5.32 9.83
N PHE A 124 0.05 -5.12 9.93
CA PHE A 124 0.90 -5.05 8.76
C PHE A 124 0.93 -6.38 8.00
N GLN A 125 1.12 -7.50 8.71
CA GLN A 125 1.14 -8.84 8.11
C GLN A 125 -0.15 -9.13 7.33
N ILE A 126 -1.33 -8.86 7.93
CA ILE A 126 -2.63 -9.01 7.28
C ILE A 126 -2.71 -8.19 5.97
N ASN A 127 -2.33 -6.91 6.03
CA ASN A 127 -2.36 -6.04 4.85
C ASN A 127 -1.32 -6.45 3.80
N CYS A 128 -0.18 -7.00 4.23
CA CYS A 128 0.87 -7.51 3.36
C CYS A 128 0.36 -8.73 2.55
N TYR A 129 -0.27 -9.72 3.20
CA TYR A 129 -0.89 -10.85 2.49
C TYR A 129 -1.98 -10.42 1.51
N ARG A 130 -2.80 -9.42 1.88
CA ARG A 130 -3.79 -8.84 0.96
C ARG A 130 -3.17 -8.14 -0.24
N CYS A 131 -2.03 -7.50 -0.04
CA CYS A 131 -1.27 -6.88 -1.12
C CYS A 131 -0.67 -7.97 -2.04
N LEU A 132 -0.01 -8.97 -1.45
CA LEU A 132 0.57 -10.11 -2.17
C LEU A 132 -0.47 -10.91 -2.95
N ALA A 133 -1.71 -10.98 -2.49
CA ALA A 133 -2.82 -11.63 -3.23
C ALA A 133 -3.07 -11.02 -4.63
N ASN A 134 -2.64 -9.77 -4.87
CA ASN A 134 -2.81 -9.09 -6.16
C ASN A 134 -1.52 -9.01 -6.98
N ILE A 135 -0.35 -9.07 -6.35
CA ILE A 135 0.93 -8.88 -7.03
C ILE A 135 1.86 -10.09 -6.95
N GLY A 136 1.58 -11.03 -6.05
CA GLY A 136 2.41 -12.19 -5.78
C GLY A 136 2.47 -13.18 -6.94
N THR A 137 3.50 -14.00 -6.91
CA THR A 137 3.78 -15.06 -7.87
C THR A 137 3.86 -16.44 -7.19
N ILE A 138 4.42 -17.41 -7.87
CA ILE A 138 4.74 -18.72 -7.30
C ILE A 138 5.66 -18.63 -6.06
N LYS A 139 6.50 -17.58 -5.97
CA LYS A 139 7.33 -17.32 -4.77
C LYS A 139 6.46 -17.12 -3.53
N THR A 140 5.43 -16.27 -3.64
CA THR A 140 4.47 -16.02 -2.55
C THR A 140 3.73 -17.31 -2.15
N THR A 141 3.26 -18.11 -3.11
CA THR A 141 2.52 -19.34 -2.77
C THR A 141 3.41 -20.37 -2.11
N ASN A 142 4.68 -20.51 -2.53
CA ASN A 142 5.65 -21.39 -1.88
C ASN A 142 5.96 -20.90 -0.47
N PHE A 143 6.25 -19.61 -0.29
CA PHE A 143 6.48 -19.02 1.02
C PHE A 143 5.31 -19.29 2.00
N ILE A 144 4.06 -19.12 1.55
CA ILE A 144 2.89 -19.41 2.38
C ILE A 144 2.83 -20.90 2.73
N SER A 145 3.04 -21.80 1.76
CA SER A 145 3.02 -23.25 2.00
C SER A 145 4.04 -23.67 3.05
N ASP A 146 5.23 -23.07 3.02
CA ASP A 146 6.31 -23.37 3.96
C ASP A 146 6.07 -22.81 5.35
N THR A 147 5.37 -21.67 5.46
CA THR A 147 5.29 -20.91 6.71
C THR A 147 3.93 -21.00 7.42
N ILE A 148 2.86 -21.37 6.75
CA ILE A 148 1.49 -21.33 7.28
C ILE A 148 1.33 -22.11 8.59
N HIS A 149 2.06 -23.22 8.75
CA HIS A 149 1.97 -24.10 9.91
C HIS A 149 2.62 -23.52 11.17
N VAL A 150 3.52 -22.55 11.02
CA VAL A 150 4.18 -21.87 12.15
C VAL A 150 3.47 -20.57 12.56
N ILE A 151 2.54 -20.07 11.76
CA ILE A 151 1.73 -18.90 12.07
C ILE A 151 0.69 -19.30 13.11
N LYS A 152 0.74 -18.65 14.32
CA LYS A 152 -0.18 -18.96 15.43
C LYS A 152 -1.45 -18.11 15.41
N ASP A 153 -1.41 -16.92 14.81
CA ASP A 153 -2.53 -15.99 14.78
C ASP A 153 -3.51 -16.35 13.66
N VAL A 154 -4.76 -16.60 14.03
CA VAL A 154 -5.83 -17.04 13.11
C VAL A 154 -6.12 -16.03 12.02
N ASP A 155 -6.09 -14.71 12.32
CA ASP A 155 -6.39 -13.69 11.30
C ASP A 155 -5.27 -13.56 10.28
N ILE A 156 -4.03 -13.78 10.72
CA ILE A 156 -2.87 -13.84 9.81
C ILE A 156 -2.97 -15.09 8.94
N GLN A 157 -3.28 -16.27 9.52
CA GLN A 157 -3.49 -17.50 8.76
C GLN A 157 -4.61 -17.35 7.71
N LEU A 158 -5.76 -16.76 8.10
CA LEU A 158 -6.86 -16.48 7.18
C LEU A 158 -6.43 -15.59 6.02
N SER A 159 -5.61 -14.57 6.30
CA SER A 159 -5.10 -13.66 5.27
C SER A 159 -4.11 -14.36 4.33
N ALA A 160 -3.28 -15.27 4.86
CA ALA A 160 -2.37 -16.09 4.07
C ALA A 160 -3.13 -17.10 3.19
N ILE A 161 -4.17 -17.77 3.73
CA ILE A 161 -5.05 -18.67 2.96
C ILE A 161 -5.79 -17.89 1.87
N TYR A 162 -6.29 -16.69 2.16
CA TYR A 162 -6.88 -15.83 1.14
C TYR A 162 -5.88 -15.53 0.03
N CYS A 163 -4.64 -15.18 0.38
CA CYS A 163 -3.61 -14.84 -0.57
C CYS A 163 -3.31 -16.03 -1.52
N ILE A 164 -3.08 -17.23 -0.98
CA ILE A 164 -2.78 -18.41 -1.81
C ILE A 164 -4.00 -18.84 -2.65
N GLU A 165 -5.22 -18.70 -2.14
CA GLU A 165 -6.45 -18.98 -2.89
C GLU A 165 -6.62 -18.05 -4.09
N GLN A 166 -6.24 -16.74 -3.95
CA GLN A 166 -6.29 -15.81 -5.08
C GLN A 166 -5.20 -16.08 -6.13
N LEU A 167 -4.01 -16.51 -5.70
CA LEU A 167 -2.87 -16.73 -6.60
C LEU A 167 -2.89 -18.11 -7.24
N ASN A 168 -3.21 -19.15 -6.47
CA ASN A 168 -3.19 -20.55 -6.91
C ASN A 168 -4.20 -21.38 -6.12
N PRO A 169 -5.48 -21.44 -6.56
CA PRO A 169 -6.54 -22.20 -5.89
C PRO A 169 -6.24 -23.69 -5.73
N ILE A 170 -5.53 -24.29 -6.70
CA ILE A 170 -5.17 -25.72 -6.65
C ILE A 170 -4.20 -25.97 -5.49
N GLN A 171 -3.17 -25.14 -5.35
CA GLN A 171 -2.22 -25.25 -4.24
C GLN A 171 -2.88 -24.95 -2.88
N ALA A 172 -3.85 -24.03 -2.83
CA ALA A 172 -4.63 -23.76 -1.63
C ALA A 172 -5.43 -25.00 -1.18
N GLU A 173 -6.07 -25.72 -2.11
CA GLU A 173 -6.76 -26.98 -1.82
C GLU A 173 -5.80 -28.09 -1.35
N GLN A 174 -4.66 -28.25 -2.01
CA GLN A 174 -3.63 -29.20 -1.60
C GLN A 174 -3.14 -28.94 -0.19
N LEU A 175 -2.82 -27.68 0.13
CA LEU A 175 -2.37 -27.25 1.45
C LEU A 175 -3.46 -27.52 2.50
N ALA A 176 -4.71 -27.17 2.22
CA ALA A 176 -5.82 -27.36 3.12
C ALA A 176 -6.15 -28.86 3.35
N SER A 177 -5.93 -29.73 2.38
CA SER A 177 -6.19 -31.18 2.51
C SER A 177 -5.35 -31.85 3.59
N THR A 178 -4.22 -31.26 3.96
CA THR A 178 -3.30 -31.81 4.98
C THR A 178 -3.71 -31.46 6.41
N ASN A 179 -4.63 -30.48 6.62
CA ASN A 179 -4.97 -29.97 7.93
C ASN A 179 -6.43 -29.51 8.01
N PHE A 180 -7.20 -30.10 8.96
CA PHE A 180 -8.61 -29.82 9.13
C PHE A 180 -8.92 -28.34 9.43
N GLU A 181 -8.10 -27.65 10.22
CA GLU A 181 -8.31 -26.24 10.51
C GLU A 181 -8.07 -25.37 9.26
N LEU A 182 -7.03 -25.66 8.46
CA LEU A 182 -6.79 -24.98 7.20
C LEU A 182 -7.94 -25.21 6.20
N GLN A 183 -8.54 -26.40 6.21
CA GLN A 183 -9.70 -26.72 5.39
C GLN A 183 -10.93 -25.87 5.77
N LYS A 184 -11.19 -25.68 7.07
CA LYS A 184 -12.24 -24.77 7.55
C LYS A 184 -11.97 -23.33 7.13
N MET A 185 -10.73 -22.86 7.29
CA MET A 185 -10.32 -21.51 6.89
C MET A 185 -10.51 -21.29 5.39
N LEU A 186 -10.08 -22.23 4.55
CA LEU A 186 -10.26 -22.14 3.10
C LEU A 186 -11.75 -22.09 2.72
N LYS A 187 -12.59 -22.92 3.35
CA LYS A 187 -14.03 -22.88 3.15
C LYS A 187 -14.62 -21.50 3.53
N HIS A 188 -14.19 -20.94 4.65
CA HIS A 188 -14.59 -19.60 5.09
C HIS A 188 -14.18 -18.52 4.09
N VAL A 189 -12.92 -18.53 3.64
CA VAL A 189 -12.43 -17.61 2.61
C VAL A 189 -13.25 -17.67 1.34
N LYS A 190 -13.55 -18.87 0.83
CA LYS A 190 -14.36 -19.06 -0.37
C LYS A 190 -15.80 -18.56 -0.26
N THR A 191 -16.35 -18.52 0.97
CA THR A 191 -17.74 -18.09 1.19
C THR A 191 -17.88 -16.60 1.49
N VAL A 192 -16.92 -15.99 2.19
CA VAL A 192 -17.05 -14.64 2.77
C VAL A 192 -16.25 -13.59 1.99
N TRP A 193 -15.15 -13.99 1.34
CA TRP A 193 -14.20 -13.05 0.74
C TRP A 193 -14.25 -13.05 -0.80
N LYS A 194 -15.34 -13.51 -1.37
CA LYS A 194 -15.61 -13.44 -2.83
C LYS A 194 -16.05 -12.06 -3.28
#